data_2001c6285e160ec963400a5f255c9b42
#
_entry.id   2001c6285e160ec963400a5f255c9b42
#
_cell.length_a   1.000
_cell.length_b   1.000
_cell.length_c   1.000
_cell.angle_alpha   90.00
_cell.angle_beta   90.00
_cell.angle_gamma   90.00
#
_symmetry.space_group_name_H-M   'P 1'
#
loop_
_entity.id
_entity.type
_entity.pdbx_description
1 polymer ?
#
loop_
_entity_poly.entity_id
_entity_poly.type
_entity_poly.pdbx_seq_one_letter_code
_entity_poly.pdbx_strand_id
1 'polypeptide(L)'
;MMLFFSILNFFRPLNIFLGVLTSFVVSYLIDPTNFLRIIDLGMIIIFYMAGANALNDLVDIEIDRINKPHRFLVQHPIQKKYIIFLIVALFLVGSWKAFAIYPVAKNIALFFVLPFLILYEIILKKIPLVGN
;
A
#
# COMPACT_ATOMS: atom_id res chain seq x y z
N MET A 1 5.39 8.68 22.66
CA MET A 1 4.08 8.93 22.05
C MET A 1 4.18 9.56 20.66
N MET A 2 4.92 10.63 20.45
CA MET A 2 5.06 11.30 19.12
C MET A 2 5.60 10.39 18.02
N LEU A 3 6.65 9.59 18.27
CA LEU A 3 7.22 8.69 17.27
C LEU A 3 6.22 7.64 16.78
N PHE A 4 5.43 7.08 17.69
CA PHE A 4 4.39 6.09 17.37
C PHE A 4 3.34 6.66 16.41
N PHE A 5 2.82 7.87 16.68
CA PHE A 5 1.88 8.54 15.80
C PHE A 5 2.50 8.90 14.44
N SER A 6 3.79 9.26 14.42
CA SER A 6 4.50 9.55 13.18
C SER A 6 4.66 8.31 12.29
N ILE A 7 4.97 7.14 12.89
CA ILE A 7 5.03 5.85 12.18
C ILE A 7 3.65 5.44 11.67
N LEU A 8 2.60 5.60 12.48
CA LEU A 8 1.24 5.30 12.03
C LEU A 8 0.85 6.16 10.83
N ASN A 9 1.12 7.46 10.88
CA ASN A 9 0.82 8.38 9.78
C ASN A 9 1.59 8.06 8.50
N PHE A 10 2.78 7.46 8.59
CA PHE A 10 3.55 6.98 7.45
C PHE A 10 2.77 5.93 6.63
N PHE A 11 2.09 5.01 7.28
CA PHE A 11 1.29 4.00 6.59
C PHE A 11 -0.11 4.47 6.19
N ARG A 12 -0.55 5.66 6.62
CA ARG A 12 -1.88 6.24 6.32
C ARG A 12 -3.02 5.29 6.73
N PRO A 13 -3.17 4.96 8.02
CA PRO A 13 -4.06 3.89 8.50
C PRO A 13 -5.52 4.09 8.11
N LEU A 14 -5.99 5.33 7.99
CA LEU A 14 -7.35 5.61 7.57
C LEU A 14 -7.61 5.12 6.12
N ASN A 15 -6.66 5.37 5.21
CA ASN A 15 -6.79 4.91 3.82
C ASN A 15 -6.80 3.39 3.75
N ILE A 16 -5.89 2.72 4.49
CA ILE A 16 -5.85 1.26 4.58
C ILE A 16 -7.15 0.73 5.15
N PHE A 17 -7.66 1.31 6.24
CA PHE A 17 -8.93 0.92 6.84
C PHE A 17 -10.10 1.01 5.85
N LEU A 18 -10.23 2.11 5.12
CA LEU A 18 -11.26 2.27 4.11
C LEU A 18 -11.14 1.24 2.98
N GLY A 19 -9.92 0.95 2.52
CA GLY A 19 -9.67 -0.09 1.52
C GLY A 19 -10.07 -1.48 2.01
N VAL A 20 -9.70 -1.84 3.23
CA VAL A 20 -10.07 -3.12 3.86
C VAL A 20 -11.57 -3.21 4.06
N LEU A 21 -12.21 -2.16 4.57
CA LEU A 21 -13.65 -2.13 4.78
C LEU A 21 -14.41 -2.32 3.46
N THR A 22 -14.01 -1.61 2.40
CA THR A 22 -14.60 -1.76 1.07
C THR A 22 -14.45 -3.19 0.55
N SER A 23 -13.24 -3.78 0.67
CA SER A 23 -13.01 -5.15 0.22
C SER A 23 -13.83 -6.17 1.01
N PHE A 24 -13.96 -5.96 2.32
CA PHE A 24 -14.77 -6.80 3.19
C PHE A 24 -16.24 -6.77 2.76
N VAL A 25 -16.82 -5.58 2.58
CA VAL A 25 -18.22 -5.43 2.17
C VAL A 25 -18.47 -6.07 0.81
N VAL A 26 -17.64 -5.77 -0.19
CA VAL A 26 -17.77 -6.33 -1.55
C VAL A 26 -17.63 -7.85 -1.53
N SER A 27 -16.63 -8.38 -0.84
CA SER A 27 -16.40 -9.83 -0.77
C SER A 27 -17.53 -10.55 -0.04
N TYR A 28 -18.05 -9.96 1.03
CA TYR A 28 -19.19 -10.51 1.77
C TYR A 28 -20.46 -10.56 0.92
N LEU A 29 -20.70 -9.54 0.09
CA LEU A 29 -21.85 -9.51 -0.82
C LEU A 29 -21.75 -10.55 -1.95
N ILE A 30 -20.51 -10.88 -2.38
CA ILE A 30 -20.29 -11.88 -3.46
C ILE A 30 -20.33 -13.29 -2.92
N ASP A 31 -19.63 -13.57 -1.82
CA ASP A 31 -19.53 -14.93 -1.23
C ASP A 31 -19.40 -14.82 0.31
N PRO A 32 -20.53 -14.73 1.03
CA PRO A 32 -20.51 -14.61 2.50
C PRO A 32 -20.04 -15.88 3.20
N THR A 33 -19.99 -17.02 2.49
CA THR A 33 -19.67 -18.32 3.09
C THR A 33 -18.18 -18.55 3.28
N ASN A 34 -17.31 -17.81 2.57
CA ASN A 34 -15.88 -18.03 2.56
C ASN A 34 -15.11 -16.96 3.35
N PHE A 35 -15.35 -16.91 4.66
CA PHE A 35 -14.77 -15.90 5.55
C PHE A 35 -13.24 -15.83 5.52
N LEU A 36 -12.56 -16.98 5.41
CA LEU A 36 -11.09 -17.01 5.32
C LEU A 36 -10.56 -16.26 4.08
N ARG A 37 -11.22 -16.41 2.94
CA ARG A 37 -10.83 -15.69 1.71
C ARG A 37 -11.09 -14.18 1.82
N ILE A 38 -12.16 -13.80 2.52
CA ILE A 38 -12.43 -12.38 2.80
C ILE A 38 -11.29 -11.77 3.63
N ILE A 39 -10.81 -12.50 4.65
CA ILE A 39 -9.64 -12.08 5.45
C ILE A 39 -8.38 -11.99 4.58
N ASP A 40 -8.10 -12.98 3.75
CA ASP A 40 -6.91 -12.97 2.88
C ASP A 40 -6.93 -11.79 1.89
N LEU A 41 -8.08 -11.43 1.32
CA LEU A 41 -8.23 -10.23 0.50
C LEU A 41 -7.95 -8.95 1.29
N GLY A 42 -8.47 -8.85 2.52
CA GLY A 42 -8.16 -7.74 3.42
C GLY A 42 -6.66 -7.61 3.71
N MET A 43 -5.99 -8.73 3.95
CA MET A 43 -4.53 -8.77 4.18
C MET A 43 -3.75 -8.31 2.94
N ILE A 44 -4.13 -8.76 1.73
CA ILE A 44 -3.50 -8.29 0.49
C ILE A 44 -3.59 -6.77 0.37
N ILE A 45 -4.77 -6.20 0.64
CA ILE A 45 -4.98 -4.75 0.58
C ILE A 45 -4.13 -4.02 1.61
N ILE A 46 -4.06 -4.51 2.86
CA ILE A 46 -3.21 -3.93 3.90
C ILE A 46 -1.76 -3.84 3.41
N PHE A 47 -1.20 -4.96 2.95
CA PHE A 47 0.21 -5.01 2.56
C PHE A 47 0.49 -4.20 1.29
N TYR A 48 -0.38 -4.25 0.29
CA TYR A 48 -0.20 -3.49 -0.95
C TYR A 48 -0.33 -1.99 -0.72
N MET A 49 -1.33 -1.55 0.05
CA MET A 49 -1.50 -0.13 0.37
C MET A 49 -0.39 0.40 1.28
N ALA A 50 0.07 -0.38 2.27
CA ALA A 50 1.20 -0.01 3.11
C ALA A 50 2.48 0.14 2.27
N GLY A 51 2.75 -0.82 1.36
CA GLY A 51 3.88 -0.76 0.44
C GLY A 51 3.81 0.43 -0.51
N ALA A 52 2.64 0.70 -1.09
CA ALA A 52 2.42 1.84 -1.98
C ALA A 52 2.58 3.19 -1.23
N ASN A 53 2.04 3.31 -0.01
CA ASN A 53 2.23 4.52 0.81
C ASN A 53 3.71 4.76 1.15
N ALA A 54 4.45 3.70 1.51
CA ALA A 54 5.88 3.80 1.78
C ALA A 54 6.69 4.17 0.52
N LEU A 55 6.32 3.61 -0.64
CA LEU A 55 6.93 3.93 -1.93
C LEU A 55 6.66 5.39 -2.31
N ASN A 56 5.42 5.86 -2.14
CA ASN A 56 5.05 7.25 -2.36
C ASN A 56 5.91 8.21 -1.54
N ASP A 57 6.03 7.97 -0.24
CA ASP A 57 6.81 8.84 0.65
C ASP A 57 8.32 8.78 0.33
N LEU A 58 8.84 7.63 -0.16
CA LEU A 58 10.22 7.50 -0.60
C LEU A 58 10.50 8.27 -1.90
N VAL A 59 9.58 8.20 -2.88
CA VAL A 59 9.71 8.89 -4.17
C VAL A 59 9.58 10.40 -4.00
N ASP A 60 8.71 10.85 -3.09
CA ASP A 60 8.39 12.25 -2.88
C ASP A 60 9.29 12.96 -1.83
N ILE A 61 10.28 12.27 -1.26
CA ILE A 61 11.04 12.77 -0.09
C ILE A 61 11.65 14.18 -0.31
N GLU A 62 12.14 14.47 -1.51
CA GLU A 62 12.76 15.79 -1.81
C GLU A 62 11.69 16.89 -1.92
N ILE A 63 10.54 16.57 -2.50
CA ILE A 63 9.39 17.48 -2.60
C ILE A 63 8.76 17.71 -1.23
N ASP A 64 8.64 16.64 -0.45
CA ASP A 64 8.05 16.69 0.89
C ASP A 64 8.93 17.44 1.90
N ARG A 65 10.24 17.52 1.71
CA ARG A 65 11.12 18.39 2.53
C ARG A 65 10.68 19.85 2.49
N ILE A 66 10.16 20.31 1.36
CA ILE A 66 9.71 21.70 1.19
C ILE A 66 8.24 21.84 1.58
N ASN A 67 7.39 20.95 1.07
CA ASN A 67 5.94 21.12 1.15
C ASN A 67 5.32 20.50 2.42
N LYS A 68 5.93 19.43 2.96
CA LYS A 68 5.40 18.65 4.08
C LYS A 68 6.49 18.22 5.05
N PRO A 69 7.18 19.18 5.74
CA PRO A 69 8.33 18.88 6.60
C PRO A 69 7.98 17.96 7.79
N HIS A 70 6.69 17.77 8.09
CA HIS A 70 6.22 16.89 9.15
C HIS A 70 6.15 15.41 8.75
N ARG A 71 6.41 15.06 7.46
CA ARG A 71 6.42 13.67 6.98
C ARG A 71 7.49 12.84 7.70
N PHE A 72 7.15 11.56 7.95
CA PHE A 72 7.99 10.65 8.72
C PHE A 72 9.41 10.53 8.16
N LEU A 73 9.58 10.26 6.85
CA LEU A 73 10.90 10.10 6.24
C LEU A 73 11.70 11.41 6.15
N VAL A 74 11.03 12.56 6.22
CA VAL A 74 11.69 13.86 6.27
C VAL A 74 12.26 14.12 7.67
N GLN A 75 11.49 13.82 8.71
CA GLN A 75 11.90 14.02 10.10
C GLN A 75 12.90 12.97 10.60
N HIS A 76 12.82 11.75 10.05
CA HIS A 76 13.65 10.62 10.45
C HIS A 76 14.42 10.09 9.23
N PRO A 77 15.64 10.60 8.97
CA PRO A 77 16.44 10.25 7.80
C PRO A 77 16.95 8.79 7.89
N ILE A 78 16.07 7.86 7.54
CA ILE A 78 16.38 6.43 7.43
C ILE A 78 17.07 6.19 6.09
N GLN A 79 18.12 5.35 6.08
CA GLN A 79 18.79 5.00 4.83
C GLN A 79 17.81 4.38 3.83
N LYS A 80 17.76 4.91 2.62
CA LYS A 80 16.84 4.50 1.54
C LYS A 80 16.76 2.98 1.35
N LYS A 81 17.89 2.26 1.53
CA LYS A 81 17.94 0.79 1.39
C LYS A 81 16.99 0.05 2.36
N TYR A 82 16.82 0.55 3.59
CA TYR A 82 15.93 -0.09 4.56
C TYR A 82 14.46 0.17 4.22
N ILE A 83 14.15 1.35 3.67
CA ILE A 83 12.80 1.65 3.20
C ILE A 83 12.46 0.82 1.96
N ILE A 84 13.41 0.67 1.01
CA ILE A 84 13.23 -0.19 -0.16
C ILE A 84 13.02 -1.65 0.29
N PHE A 85 13.81 -2.13 1.25
CA PHE A 85 13.64 -3.48 1.79
C PHE A 85 12.25 -3.67 2.40
N LEU A 86 11.77 -2.69 3.19
CA LEU A 86 10.42 -2.71 3.78
C LEU A 86 9.34 -2.77 2.69
N ILE A 87 9.44 -1.93 1.65
CA ILE A 87 8.50 -1.89 0.52
C ILE A 87 8.44 -3.25 -0.18
N VAL A 88 9.60 -3.81 -0.51
CA VAL A 88 9.70 -5.13 -1.16
C VAL A 88 9.10 -6.22 -0.27
N ALA A 89 9.41 -6.22 1.04
CA ALA A 89 8.86 -7.18 1.97
C ALA A 89 7.33 -7.10 2.06
N LEU A 90 6.76 -5.89 2.11
CA LEU A 90 5.31 -5.67 2.13
C LEU A 90 4.65 -6.22 0.85
N PHE A 91 5.19 -5.90 -0.32
CA PHE A 91 4.67 -6.42 -1.58
C PHE A 91 4.81 -7.94 -1.71
N LEU A 92 5.91 -8.53 -1.24
CA LEU A 92 6.10 -9.98 -1.23
C LEU A 92 5.10 -10.69 -0.32
N VAL A 93 4.86 -10.18 0.89
CA VAL A 93 3.88 -10.76 1.83
C VAL A 93 2.47 -10.64 1.26
N GLY A 94 2.08 -9.49 0.70
CA GLY A 94 0.80 -9.32 0.03
C GLY A 94 0.63 -10.26 -1.17
N SER A 95 1.68 -10.42 -1.98
CA SER A 95 1.68 -11.33 -3.12
C SER A 95 1.58 -12.80 -2.69
N TRP A 96 2.27 -13.18 -1.61
CA TRP A 96 2.15 -14.52 -1.05
C TRP A 96 0.71 -14.82 -0.60
N LYS A 97 0.05 -13.87 0.07
CA LYS A 97 -1.35 -13.99 0.45
C LYS A 97 -2.29 -14.14 -0.77
N ALA A 98 -1.93 -13.57 -1.92
CA ALA A 98 -2.73 -13.71 -3.13
C ALA A 98 -2.88 -15.17 -3.63
N PHE A 99 -1.98 -16.08 -3.24
CA PHE A 99 -2.13 -17.50 -3.56
C PHE A 99 -3.27 -18.21 -2.79
N ALA A 100 -3.77 -17.62 -1.71
CA ALA A 100 -4.90 -18.17 -0.93
C ALA A 100 -6.27 -17.78 -1.50
N ILE A 101 -6.34 -16.83 -2.45
CA ILE A 101 -7.59 -16.36 -3.06
C ILE A 101 -7.88 -17.08 -4.40
N TYR A 102 -9.02 -16.75 -5.01
CA TYR A 102 -9.41 -17.31 -6.30
C TYR A 102 -8.38 -17.05 -7.40
N PRO A 103 -8.13 -18.01 -8.33
CA PRO A 103 -7.10 -17.88 -9.36
C PRO A 103 -7.22 -16.61 -10.21
N VAL A 104 -8.43 -16.21 -10.57
CA VAL A 104 -8.68 -14.97 -11.34
C VAL A 104 -8.30 -13.75 -10.50
N ALA A 105 -8.77 -13.66 -9.25
CA ALA A 105 -8.46 -12.55 -8.37
C ALA A 105 -6.96 -12.47 -8.04
N LYS A 106 -6.30 -13.63 -7.84
CA LYS A 106 -4.84 -13.73 -7.70
C LYS A 106 -4.13 -13.14 -8.91
N ASN A 107 -4.50 -13.56 -10.12
CA ASN A 107 -3.86 -13.08 -11.35
C ASN A 107 -4.07 -11.56 -11.52
N ILE A 108 -5.27 -11.05 -11.23
CA ILE A 108 -5.52 -9.61 -11.23
C ILE A 108 -4.63 -8.89 -10.22
N ALA A 109 -4.53 -9.39 -8.98
CA ALA A 109 -3.71 -8.78 -7.94
C ALA A 109 -2.22 -8.73 -8.32
N LEU A 110 -1.66 -9.83 -8.86
CA LEU A 110 -0.24 -9.96 -9.17
C LEU A 110 0.16 -9.28 -10.48
N PHE A 111 -0.64 -9.41 -11.53
CA PHE A 111 -0.25 -8.98 -12.88
C PHE A 111 -0.83 -7.63 -13.29
N PHE A 112 -1.85 -7.12 -12.58
CA PHE A 112 -2.45 -5.82 -12.87
C PHE A 112 -2.31 -4.86 -11.69
N VAL A 113 -2.83 -5.20 -10.51
CA VAL A 113 -2.89 -4.27 -9.37
C VAL A 113 -1.49 -3.90 -8.89
N LEU A 114 -0.63 -4.87 -8.59
CA LEU A 114 0.70 -4.62 -8.07
C LEU A 114 1.60 -3.85 -9.07
N PRO A 115 1.72 -4.25 -10.34
CA PRO A 115 2.50 -3.48 -11.32
C PRO A 115 1.95 -2.07 -11.53
N PHE A 116 0.62 -1.91 -11.56
CA PHE A 116 -0.01 -0.61 -11.73
C PHE A 116 0.24 0.32 -10.55
N LEU A 117 0.18 -0.18 -9.31
CA LEU A 117 0.53 0.58 -8.10
C LEU A 117 1.97 1.11 -8.16
N ILE A 118 2.91 0.25 -8.52
CA ILE A 118 4.32 0.61 -8.62
C ILE A 118 4.53 1.64 -9.75
N LEU A 119 3.94 1.38 -10.92
CA LEU A 119 4.03 2.27 -12.08
C LEU A 119 3.42 3.64 -11.78
N TYR A 120 2.27 3.67 -11.11
CA TYR A 120 1.62 4.91 -10.70
C TYR A 120 2.52 5.75 -9.81
N GLU A 121 3.07 5.17 -8.75
CA GLU A 121 3.90 5.89 -7.78
C GLU A 121 5.22 6.42 -8.38
N ILE A 122 5.82 5.68 -9.31
CA ILE A 122 7.13 6.07 -9.87
C ILE A 122 6.97 7.01 -11.06
N ILE A 123 6.00 6.77 -11.93
CA ILE A 123 5.90 7.41 -13.25
C ILE A 123 4.61 8.21 -13.41
N LEU A 124 3.44 7.57 -13.29
CA LEU A 124 2.17 8.13 -13.74
C LEU A 124 1.74 9.38 -12.97
N LYS A 125 1.99 9.43 -11.66
CA LYS A 125 1.66 10.60 -10.85
C LYS A 125 2.43 11.87 -11.21
N LYS A 126 3.55 11.75 -11.96
CA LYS A 126 4.33 12.89 -12.45
C LYS A 126 3.77 13.48 -13.73
N ILE A 127 2.83 12.81 -14.38
CA ILE A 127 2.17 13.27 -15.59
C ILE A 127 1.03 14.21 -15.19
N PRO A 128 0.99 15.47 -15.67
CA PRO A 128 0.03 16.49 -15.21
C PRO A 128 -1.45 16.12 -15.32
N LEU A 129 -1.81 15.22 -16.24
CA LEU A 129 -3.19 14.77 -16.45
C LEU A 129 -3.60 13.55 -15.61
N VAL A 130 -2.64 12.84 -15.02
CA VAL A 130 -2.87 11.58 -14.30
C VAL A 130 -2.60 11.73 -12.79
N GLY A 131 -1.68 12.59 -12.42
CA GLY A 131 -1.16 12.73 -11.06
C GLY A 131 -1.61 13.97 -10.30
N ASN A 132 -2.58 14.70 -10.81
CA ASN A 132 -3.04 15.93 -10.15
C ASN A 132 -4.07 15.63 -9.05
#